data_48be554ce64aa82f5ab87a0b919eafc7
#
_entry.id   48be554ce64aa82f5ab87a0b919eafc7
#
_cell.length_a   1.000
_cell.length_b   1.000
_cell.length_c   1.000
_cell.angle_alpha   90.00
_cell.angle_beta   90.00
_cell.angle_gamma   90.00
#
_symmetry.space_group_name_H-M   'P 1'
#
loop_
_entity.id
_entity.type
_entity.pdbx_description
1 polymer ?
#
loop_
_entity_poly.entity_id
_entity_poly.type
_entity_poly.pdbx_seq_one_letter_code
_entity_poly.pdbx_strand_id
1 'polypeptide(L)'
;MAPKNKFTKEEMVEAALRVVREKGMEGLSAKSMASALGTSTQPDFTAFGSMAGIKQAVYDAAVRVYDSYTEKGLREQIPFFGVGIQYIRFAREEPALYRLLFLTQKQVPSYGAMDAMLHLQERVRPTLVQIYRITPEEADVYFRDLWLVVHSLATLIVTGDCPYSDREIGSILTGFSLSICKAIKEVPGFAAGTFDPDAVFRALVGK
;
A
#
# COMPACT_ATOMS: atom_id res chain seq x y z
N MET A 1 -32.42 -14.29 28.96
CA MET A 1 -31.41 -14.72 28.00
C MET A 1 -31.25 -13.60 26.97
N ALA A 2 -30.06 -13.00 26.83
CA ALA A 2 -29.82 -12.05 25.77
C ALA A 2 -29.95 -12.78 24.40
N PRO A 3 -30.57 -12.19 23.38
CA PRO A 3 -30.69 -12.81 22.06
C PRO A 3 -29.27 -13.07 21.53
N LYS A 4 -29.02 -14.32 21.14
CA LYS A 4 -27.76 -14.76 20.55
C LYS A 4 -27.56 -13.96 19.25
N ASN A 5 -26.50 -13.16 19.14
CA ASN A 5 -26.20 -12.47 17.90
C ASN A 5 -26.25 -13.47 16.75
N LYS A 6 -27.03 -13.16 15.72
CA LYS A 6 -27.24 -14.04 14.55
C LYS A 6 -25.96 -14.19 13.74
N PHE A 7 -25.03 -13.22 13.83
CA PHE A 7 -23.78 -13.13 13.08
C PHE A 7 -22.61 -12.84 14.01
N THR A 8 -21.45 -13.41 13.72
CA THR A 8 -20.19 -13.11 14.42
C THR A 8 -19.63 -11.73 13.99
N LYS A 9 -18.68 -11.19 14.75
CA LYS A 9 -17.95 -9.97 14.37
C LYS A 9 -17.25 -10.14 13.02
N GLU A 10 -16.63 -11.27 12.84
CA GLU A 10 -15.89 -11.63 11.62
C GLU A 10 -16.81 -11.68 10.41
N GLU A 11 -17.96 -12.34 10.50
CA GLU A 11 -18.96 -12.37 9.43
C GLU A 11 -19.48 -10.98 9.07
N MET A 12 -19.66 -10.12 10.07
CA MET A 12 -20.10 -8.74 9.87
C MET A 12 -19.01 -7.89 9.18
N VAL A 13 -17.74 -8.04 9.57
CA VAL A 13 -16.61 -7.35 8.94
C VAL A 13 -16.43 -7.81 7.48
N GLU A 14 -16.54 -9.11 7.21
CA GLU A 14 -16.49 -9.66 5.86
C GLU A 14 -17.64 -9.15 4.98
N ALA A 15 -18.86 -9.09 5.51
CA ALA A 15 -19.99 -8.51 4.80
C ALA A 15 -19.76 -7.02 4.51
N ALA A 16 -19.23 -6.27 5.47
CA ALA A 16 -18.90 -4.86 5.31
C ALA A 16 -17.79 -4.64 4.26
N LEU A 17 -16.75 -5.49 4.26
CA LEU A 17 -15.70 -5.45 3.23
C LEU A 17 -16.26 -5.70 1.82
N ARG A 18 -17.19 -6.66 1.67
CA ARG A 18 -17.86 -6.88 0.37
C ARG A 18 -18.60 -5.62 -0.10
N VAL A 19 -19.34 -4.96 0.81
CA VAL A 19 -20.02 -3.70 0.48
C VAL A 19 -19.03 -2.63 0.05
N VAL A 20 -17.90 -2.51 0.76
CA VAL A 20 -16.86 -1.51 0.44
C VAL A 20 -16.17 -1.80 -0.90
N ARG A 21 -15.92 -3.07 -1.22
CA ARG A 21 -15.39 -3.47 -2.54
C ARG A 21 -16.30 -3.08 -3.70
N GLU A 22 -17.62 -3.18 -3.49
CA GLU A 22 -18.62 -2.89 -4.53
C GLU A 22 -18.99 -1.40 -4.61
N LYS A 23 -19.08 -0.72 -3.48
CA LYS A 23 -19.75 0.60 -3.36
C LYS A 23 -18.93 1.68 -2.67
N GLY A 24 -17.69 1.36 -2.27
CA GLY A 24 -16.88 2.26 -1.45
C GLY A 24 -17.36 2.36 0.01
N MET A 25 -16.61 3.10 0.83
CA MET A 25 -16.94 3.32 2.24
C MET A 25 -18.24 4.14 2.42
N GLU A 26 -18.59 4.99 1.46
CA GLU A 26 -19.82 5.77 1.40
C GLU A 26 -21.06 4.90 1.22
N GLY A 27 -20.92 3.76 0.56
CA GLY A 27 -21.99 2.78 0.40
C GLY A 27 -22.26 1.92 1.64
N LEU A 28 -21.39 2.01 2.66
CA LEU A 28 -21.52 1.23 3.88
C LEU A 28 -22.57 1.81 4.82
N SER A 29 -23.69 1.09 4.95
CA SER A 29 -24.85 1.44 5.77
C SER A 29 -25.45 0.19 6.42
N ALA A 30 -26.33 0.38 7.43
CA ALA A 30 -27.05 -0.73 8.04
C ALA A 30 -27.88 -1.53 6.99
N LYS A 31 -28.46 -0.84 6.01
CA LYS A 31 -29.26 -1.46 4.94
C LYS A 31 -28.37 -2.30 4.00
N SER A 32 -27.23 -1.75 3.54
CA SER A 32 -26.32 -2.49 2.66
C SER A 32 -25.67 -3.68 3.37
N MET A 33 -25.39 -3.56 4.67
CA MET A 33 -24.89 -4.68 5.49
C MET A 33 -25.95 -5.76 5.67
N ALA A 34 -27.22 -5.41 5.96
CA ALA A 34 -28.30 -6.37 6.05
C ALA A 34 -28.42 -7.17 4.75
N SER A 35 -28.40 -6.48 3.60
CA SER A 35 -28.40 -7.12 2.29
C SER A 35 -27.21 -8.07 2.09
N ALA A 36 -25.99 -7.63 2.44
CA ALA A 36 -24.76 -8.43 2.30
C ALA A 36 -24.74 -9.66 3.23
N LEU A 37 -25.46 -9.61 4.37
CA LEU A 37 -25.63 -10.71 5.31
C LEU A 37 -26.82 -11.60 4.97
N GLY A 38 -27.58 -11.28 3.92
CA GLY A 38 -28.77 -12.06 3.53
C GLY A 38 -29.90 -12.02 4.57
N THR A 39 -30.05 -10.90 5.28
CA THR A 39 -31.11 -10.74 6.29
C THR A 39 -32.02 -9.56 5.96
N SER A 40 -33.32 -9.71 6.30
CA SER A 40 -34.31 -8.63 6.19
C SER A 40 -34.36 -7.73 7.42
N THR A 41 -33.75 -8.17 8.53
CA THR A 41 -33.69 -7.40 9.77
C THR A 41 -32.35 -6.67 9.88
N GLN A 42 -32.38 -5.48 10.49
CA GLN A 42 -31.15 -4.75 10.77
C GLN A 42 -30.23 -5.61 11.66
N PRO A 43 -28.95 -5.81 11.24
CA PRO A 43 -27.99 -6.53 12.10
C PRO A 43 -27.77 -5.80 13.43
N ASP A 44 -27.52 -6.56 14.48
CA ASP A 44 -27.15 -6.00 15.77
C ASP A 44 -25.69 -5.55 15.75
N PHE A 45 -25.47 -4.26 15.80
CA PHE A 45 -24.14 -3.63 15.78
C PHE A 45 -23.57 -3.37 17.19
N THR A 46 -24.20 -3.86 18.25
CA THR A 46 -23.78 -3.66 19.64
C THR A 46 -22.31 -4.04 19.86
N ALA A 47 -21.85 -5.08 19.16
CA ALA A 47 -20.46 -5.54 19.22
C ALA A 47 -19.42 -4.51 18.69
N PHE A 48 -19.85 -3.52 17.92
CA PHE A 48 -19.02 -2.44 17.36
C PHE A 48 -19.35 -1.07 17.98
N GLY A 49 -20.36 -1.02 18.86
CA GLY A 49 -20.84 0.19 19.50
C GLY A 49 -21.57 1.16 18.58
N SER A 50 -21.14 1.29 17.32
CA SER A 50 -21.73 2.22 16.36
C SER A 50 -21.32 1.88 14.91
N MET A 51 -21.91 2.58 13.93
CA MET A 51 -21.46 2.53 12.51
C MET A 51 -20.01 3.04 12.35
N ALA A 52 -19.56 3.96 13.20
CA ALA A 52 -18.17 4.39 13.21
C ALA A 52 -17.23 3.24 13.62
N GLY A 53 -17.63 2.43 14.62
CA GLY A 53 -16.87 1.25 15.02
C GLY A 53 -16.80 0.19 13.92
N ILE A 54 -17.87 0.01 13.12
CA ILE A 54 -17.84 -0.88 11.95
C ILE A 54 -16.89 -0.33 10.87
N LYS A 55 -16.96 0.97 10.57
CA LYS A 55 -16.05 1.61 9.60
C LYS A 55 -14.59 1.43 10.01
N GLN A 56 -14.28 1.58 11.31
CA GLN A 56 -12.93 1.32 11.83
C GLN A 56 -12.54 -0.15 11.64
N ALA A 57 -13.41 -1.09 11.99
CA ALA A 57 -13.13 -2.52 11.82
C ALA A 57 -12.91 -2.93 10.35
N VAL A 58 -13.65 -2.31 9.42
CA VAL A 58 -13.43 -2.47 7.97
C VAL A 58 -12.08 -1.90 7.55
N TYR A 59 -11.71 -0.73 8.06
CA TYR A 59 -10.42 -0.13 7.79
C TYR A 59 -9.28 -1.05 8.26
N ASP A 60 -9.35 -1.54 9.50
CA ASP A 60 -8.37 -2.48 10.05
C ASP A 60 -8.31 -3.80 9.24
N ALA A 61 -9.45 -4.25 8.72
CA ALA A 61 -9.50 -5.41 7.85
C ALA A 61 -8.89 -5.14 6.47
N ALA A 62 -9.08 -3.95 5.91
CA ALA A 62 -8.42 -3.54 4.67
C ALA A 62 -6.90 -3.48 4.82
N VAL A 63 -6.39 -2.97 5.97
CA VAL A 63 -4.95 -3.01 6.30
C VAL A 63 -4.46 -4.46 6.32
N ARG A 64 -5.16 -5.39 6.98
CA ARG A 64 -4.78 -6.81 6.98
C ARG A 64 -4.75 -7.44 5.59
N VAL A 65 -5.69 -7.05 4.71
CA VAL A 65 -5.65 -7.50 3.30
C VAL A 65 -4.38 -6.98 2.63
N TYR A 66 -4.08 -5.70 2.75
CA TYR A 66 -2.84 -5.10 2.23
C TYR A 66 -1.58 -5.79 2.78
N ASP A 67 -1.52 -6.03 4.09
CA ASP A 67 -0.40 -6.73 4.73
C ASP A 67 -0.20 -8.14 4.15
N SER A 68 -1.26 -8.83 3.76
CA SER A 68 -1.16 -10.16 3.13
C SER A 68 -0.42 -10.12 1.78
N TYR A 69 -0.57 -9.05 1.00
CA TYR A 69 0.20 -8.83 -0.23
C TYR A 69 1.67 -8.53 0.09
N THR A 70 1.91 -7.67 1.06
CA THR A 70 3.26 -7.36 1.54
C THR A 70 4.01 -8.61 1.97
N GLU A 71 3.38 -9.47 2.79
CA GLU A 71 3.97 -10.74 3.25
C GLU A 71 4.30 -11.68 2.09
N LYS A 72 3.46 -11.74 1.05
CA LYS A 72 3.77 -12.51 -0.16
C LYS A 72 5.03 -11.97 -0.85
N GLY A 73 5.11 -10.64 -0.99
CA GLY A 73 6.28 -9.99 -1.61
C GLY A 73 7.58 -10.22 -0.85
N LEU A 74 7.53 -10.18 0.48
CA LEU A 74 8.69 -10.42 1.33
C LEU A 74 9.25 -11.85 1.27
N ARG A 75 8.43 -12.82 0.79
CA ARG A 75 8.85 -14.23 0.60
C ARG A 75 9.46 -14.50 -0.77
N GLU A 76 9.42 -13.53 -1.69
CA GLU A 76 10.02 -13.68 -3.01
C GLU A 76 11.56 -13.74 -2.92
N GLN A 77 12.19 -14.30 -3.95
CA GLN A 77 13.65 -14.44 -4.02
C GLN A 77 14.37 -13.07 -3.86
N ILE A 78 13.76 -12.01 -4.37
CA ILE A 78 14.18 -10.62 -4.18
C ILE A 78 13.04 -9.90 -3.44
N PRO A 79 13.02 -9.93 -2.09
CA PRO A 79 11.89 -9.46 -1.28
C PRO A 79 11.45 -8.04 -1.61
N PHE A 80 12.41 -7.16 -1.85
CA PHE A 80 12.14 -5.77 -2.18
C PHE A 80 11.37 -5.61 -3.52
N PHE A 81 11.81 -6.31 -4.58
CA PHE A 81 11.11 -6.32 -5.86
C PHE A 81 9.73 -6.99 -5.73
N GLY A 82 9.67 -8.11 -4.99
CA GLY A 82 8.43 -8.80 -4.66
C GLY A 82 7.39 -7.89 -4.00
N VAL A 83 7.81 -7.09 -3.01
CA VAL A 83 6.91 -6.11 -2.33
C VAL A 83 6.37 -5.08 -3.32
N GLY A 84 7.21 -4.52 -4.21
CA GLY A 84 6.77 -3.57 -5.23
C GLY A 84 5.73 -4.16 -6.19
N ILE A 85 5.96 -5.38 -6.67
CA ILE A 85 5.03 -6.10 -7.56
C ILE A 85 3.72 -6.44 -6.82
N GLN A 86 3.78 -6.86 -5.57
CA GLN A 86 2.58 -7.15 -4.78
C GLN A 86 1.79 -5.89 -4.43
N TYR A 87 2.45 -4.75 -4.28
CA TYR A 87 1.77 -3.44 -4.13
C TYR A 87 0.96 -3.07 -5.38
N ILE A 88 1.54 -3.24 -6.58
CA ILE A 88 0.86 -3.05 -7.86
C ILE A 88 -0.33 -4.03 -7.99
N ARG A 89 -0.12 -5.29 -7.60
CA ARG A 89 -1.18 -6.31 -7.62
C ARG A 89 -2.33 -5.95 -6.68
N PHE A 90 -2.04 -5.50 -5.46
CA PHE A 90 -3.05 -5.01 -4.52
C PHE A 90 -3.89 -3.89 -5.14
N ALA A 91 -3.26 -2.92 -5.80
CA ALA A 91 -3.96 -1.82 -6.47
C ALA A 91 -4.91 -2.32 -7.58
N ARG A 92 -4.54 -3.38 -8.30
CA ARG A 92 -5.36 -3.97 -9.37
C ARG A 92 -6.48 -4.85 -8.87
N GLU A 93 -6.20 -5.72 -7.91
CA GLU A 93 -7.16 -6.71 -7.41
C GLU A 93 -8.12 -6.13 -6.38
N GLU A 94 -7.67 -5.10 -5.64
CA GLU A 94 -8.41 -4.47 -4.53
C GLU A 94 -8.50 -2.93 -4.68
N PRO A 95 -8.94 -2.40 -5.84
CA PRO A 95 -8.90 -0.95 -6.09
C PRO A 95 -9.73 -0.13 -5.10
N ALA A 96 -10.83 -0.68 -4.60
CA ALA A 96 -11.66 -0.01 -3.58
C ALA A 96 -10.94 0.08 -2.23
N LEU A 97 -10.22 -0.96 -1.83
CA LEU A 97 -9.42 -0.96 -0.60
C LEU A 97 -8.19 -0.07 -0.76
N TYR A 98 -7.57 -0.05 -1.92
CA TYR A 98 -6.47 0.88 -2.22
C TYR A 98 -6.92 2.33 -2.09
N ARG A 99 -8.08 2.70 -2.68
CA ARG A 99 -8.66 4.04 -2.52
C ARG A 99 -8.92 4.36 -1.05
N LEU A 100 -9.52 3.43 -0.33
CA LEU A 100 -9.82 3.60 1.09
C LEU A 100 -8.57 3.90 1.91
N LEU A 101 -7.49 3.13 1.71
CA LEU A 101 -6.27 3.23 2.52
C LEU A 101 -5.40 4.42 2.13
N PHE A 102 -5.30 4.73 0.83
CA PHE A 102 -4.23 5.59 0.33
C PHE A 102 -4.69 6.85 -0.41
N LEU A 103 -5.93 6.90 -0.90
CA LEU A 103 -6.42 8.04 -1.68
C LEU A 103 -7.56 8.82 -1.01
N THR A 104 -8.19 8.25 0.03
CA THR A 104 -9.29 8.94 0.72
C THR A 104 -8.73 9.86 1.81
N GLN A 105 -9.31 11.05 1.94
CA GLN A 105 -8.96 11.97 3.03
C GLN A 105 -9.28 11.32 4.38
N LYS A 106 -8.31 11.28 5.28
CA LYS A 106 -8.43 10.63 6.57
C LYS A 106 -9.51 11.30 7.43
N GLN A 107 -10.54 10.55 7.79
CA GLN A 107 -11.58 11.00 8.74
C GLN A 107 -11.24 10.66 10.20
N VAL A 108 -10.21 9.83 10.43
CA VAL A 108 -9.72 9.37 11.75
C VAL A 108 -8.20 9.26 11.66
N PRO A 109 -7.44 9.38 12.76
CA PRO A 109 -6.01 9.03 12.78
C PRO A 109 -5.86 7.56 12.36
N SER A 110 -5.48 7.33 11.13
CA SER A 110 -5.50 6.01 10.52
C SER A 110 -4.25 5.82 9.67
N TYR A 111 -3.87 4.57 9.50
CA TYR A 111 -2.80 4.11 8.63
C TYR A 111 -2.96 4.67 7.21
N GLY A 112 -1.98 5.37 6.71
CA GLY A 112 -2.00 5.94 5.37
C GLY A 112 -0.82 5.52 4.52
N ALA A 113 -0.69 6.12 3.33
CA ALA A 113 0.37 5.79 2.40
C ALA A 113 1.77 5.96 3.02
N MET A 114 2.00 7.04 3.79
CA MET A 114 3.28 7.28 4.44
C MET A 114 3.55 6.31 5.58
N ASP A 115 2.51 5.94 6.36
CA ASP A 115 2.66 4.94 7.42
C ASP A 115 3.00 3.56 6.83
N ALA A 116 2.36 3.20 5.71
CA ALA A 116 2.67 2.00 4.95
C ALA A 116 4.11 2.00 4.45
N MET A 117 4.57 3.12 3.89
CA MET A 117 5.94 3.28 3.42
C MET A 117 6.94 3.07 4.56
N LEU A 118 6.78 3.78 5.67
CA LEU A 118 7.71 3.70 6.80
C LEU A 118 7.76 2.29 7.41
N HIS A 119 6.60 1.65 7.58
CA HIS A 119 6.52 0.29 8.08
C HIS A 119 7.24 -0.73 7.17
N LEU A 120 7.05 -0.60 5.86
CA LEU A 120 7.75 -1.44 4.88
C LEU A 120 9.26 -1.17 4.84
N GLN A 121 9.66 0.10 4.89
CA GLN A 121 11.06 0.52 4.90
C GLN A 121 11.84 -0.18 6.01
N GLU A 122 11.31 -0.17 7.23
CA GLU A 122 11.94 -0.87 8.37
C GLU A 122 12.11 -2.37 8.12
N ARG A 123 11.13 -3.00 7.51
CA ARG A 123 11.14 -4.45 7.25
C ARG A 123 12.10 -4.86 6.14
N VAL A 124 12.24 -4.04 5.10
CA VAL A 124 13.09 -4.38 3.93
C VAL A 124 14.53 -3.86 4.06
N ARG A 125 14.79 -2.87 4.94
CA ARG A 125 16.11 -2.25 5.13
C ARG A 125 17.25 -3.26 5.31
N PRO A 126 17.16 -4.28 6.20
CA PRO A 126 18.24 -5.24 6.36
C PRO A 126 18.59 -5.98 5.07
N THR A 127 17.59 -6.34 4.28
CA THR A 127 17.75 -7.02 3.00
C THR A 127 18.42 -6.11 1.96
N LEU A 128 18.03 -4.84 1.89
CA LEU A 128 18.62 -3.85 0.98
C LEU A 128 20.10 -3.63 1.31
N VAL A 129 20.43 -3.42 2.58
CA VAL A 129 21.80 -3.28 3.05
C VAL A 129 22.66 -4.47 2.63
N GLN A 130 22.15 -5.68 2.82
CA GLN A 130 22.87 -6.92 2.49
C GLN A 130 23.04 -7.10 0.96
N ILE A 131 21.97 -6.96 0.18
CA ILE A 131 22.00 -7.24 -1.27
C ILE A 131 22.83 -6.19 -2.01
N TYR A 132 22.57 -4.91 -1.72
CA TYR A 132 23.21 -3.81 -2.45
C TYR A 132 24.54 -3.36 -1.83
N ARG A 133 24.88 -3.83 -0.63
CA ARG A 133 26.08 -3.41 0.12
C ARG A 133 26.14 -1.90 0.29
N ILE A 134 25.07 -1.34 0.82
CA ILE A 134 24.87 0.09 1.10
C ILE A 134 24.61 0.28 2.60
N THR A 135 24.72 1.52 3.09
CA THR A 135 24.43 1.83 4.50
C THR A 135 22.92 1.78 4.77
N PRO A 136 22.49 1.71 6.04
CA PRO A 136 21.07 1.81 6.39
C PRO A 136 20.40 3.08 5.88
N GLU A 137 21.08 4.23 5.95
CA GLU A 137 20.60 5.54 5.49
C GLU A 137 20.45 5.55 3.97
N GLU A 138 21.39 4.97 3.24
CA GLU A 138 21.32 4.80 1.78
C GLU A 138 20.17 3.85 1.39
N ALA A 139 19.95 2.80 2.17
CA ALA A 139 18.83 1.88 1.96
C ALA A 139 17.47 2.58 2.15
N ASP A 140 17.37 3.49 3.12
CA ASP A 140 16.18 4.27 3.37
C ASP A 140 15.86 5.23 2.22
N VAL A 141 16.87 5.91 1.68
CA VAL A 141 16.72 6.77 0.50
C VAL A 141 16.32 5.94 -0.72
N TYR A 142 17.01 4.83 -0.97
CA TYR A 142 16.70 3.92 -2.06
C TYR A 142 15.24 3.43 -2.01
N PHE A 143 14.81 2.96 -0.83
CA PHE A 143 13.46 2.45 -0.64
C PHE A 143 12.41 3.55 -0.84
N ARG A 144 12.58 4.69 -0.20
CA ARG A 144 11.66 5.83 -0.29
C ARG A 144 11.43 6.24 -1.74
N ASP A 145 12.52 6.46 -2.48
CA ASP A 145 12.45 7.01 -3.84
C ASP A 145 11.79 6.01 -4.80
N LEU A 146 12.11 4.73 -4.68
CA LEU A 146 11.47 3.71 -5.51
C LEU A 146 10.02 3.43 -5.08
N TRP A 147 9.72 3.51 -3.77
CA TRP A 147 8.35 3.38 -3.29
C TRP A 147 7.44 4.49 -3.86
N LEU A 148 7.93 5.72 -3.98
CA LEU A 148 7.18 6.82 -4.61
C LEU A 148 6.82 6.50 -6.07
N VAL A 149 7.72 5.88 -6.83
CA VAL A 149 7.45 5.43 -8.19
C VAL A 149 6.39 4.33 -8.22
N VAL A 150 6.52 3.32 -7.34
CA VAL A 150 5.55 2.24 -7.20
C VAL A 150 4.17 2.77 -6.84
N HIS A 151 4.10 3.69 -5.86
CA HIS A 151 2.84 4.31 -5.42
C HIS A 151 2.19 5.14 -6.54
N SER A 152 2.97 5.89 -7.31
CA SER A 152 2.46 6.64 -8.46
C SER A 152 1.85 5.72 -9.52
N LEU A 153 2.54 4.63 -9.88
CA LEU A 153 2.03 3.63 -10.84
C LEU A 153 0.75 2.96 -10.33
N ALA A 154 0.71 2.57 -9.05
CA ALA A 154 -0.46 1.98 -8.43
C ALA A 154 -1.65 2.95 -8.42
N THR A 155 -1.40 4.23 -8.16
CA THR A 155 -2.42 5.28 -8.21
C THR A 155 -2.98 5.44 -9.63
N LEU A 156 -2.12 5.51 -10.65
CA LEU A 156 -2.55 5.56 -12.05
C LEU A 156 -3.41 4.35 -12.44
N ILE A 157 -3.07 3.15 -11.95
CA ILE A 157 -3.86 1.94 -12.18
C ILE A 157 -5.25 2.10 -11.57
N VAL A 158 -5.34 2.54 -10.32
CA VAL A 158 -6.61 2.66 -9.60
C VAL A 158 -7.48 3.78 -10.15
N THR A 159 -6.89 4.85 -10.69
CA THR A 159 -7.64 5.95 -11.35
C THR A 159 -8.05 5.60 -12.78
N GLY A 160 -7.50 4.55 -13.38
CA GLY A 160 -7.80 4.14 -14.74
C GLY A 160 -6.94 4.85 -15.81
N ASP A 161 -5.90 5.57 -15.40
CA ASP A 161 -5.05 6.38 -16.29
C ASP A 161 -3.70 5.71 -16.61
N CYS A 162 -3.46 4.48 -16.13
CA CYS A 162 -2.21 3.77 -16.37
C CYS A 162 -2.16 3.17 -17.79
N PRO A 163 -1.31 3.67 -18.69
CA PRO A 163 -1.20 3.15 -20.04
C PRO A 163 -0.27 1.93 -20.15
N TYR A 164 0.41 1.57 -19.05
CA TYR A 164 1.50 0.59 -19.07
C TYR A 164 1.01 -0.83 -18.81
N SER A 165 1.51 -1.78 -19.61
CA SER A 165 1.40 -3.22 -19.36
C SER A 165 2.26 -3.64 -18.16
N ASP A 166 2.03 -4.85 -17.65
CA ASP A 166 2.83 -5.41 -16.54
C ASP A 166 4.32 -5.49 -16.87
N ARG A 167 4.64 -5.82 -18.13
CA ARG A 167 6.02 -5.87 -18.62
C ARG A 167 6.68 -4.48 -18.57
N GLU A 168 5.97 -3.46 -19.00
CA GLU A 168 6.46 -2.08 -18.98
C GLU A 168 6.62 -1.56 -17.55
N ILE A 169 5.67 -1.84 -16.67
CA ILE A 169 5.77 -1.55 -15.24
C ILE A 169 7.03 -2.19 -14.64
N GLY A 170 7.25 -3.49 -14.90
CA GLY A 170 8.46 -4.18 -14.45
C GLY A 170 9.73 -3.52 -14.97
N SER A 171 9.76 -3.10 -16.25
CA SER A 171 10.89 -2.40 -16.85
C SER A 171 11.13 -1.03 -16.23
N ILE A 172 10.06 -0.27 -15.96
CA ILE A 172 10.12 1.05 -15.29
C ILE A 172 10.73 0.87 -13.89
N LEU A 173 10.19 -0.07 -13.09
CA LEU A 173 10.68 -0.30 -11.73
C LEU A 173 12.15 -0.74 -11.72
N THR A 174 12.56 -1.61 -12.64
CA THR A 174 13.94 -2.04 -12.79
C THR A 174 14.86 -0.87 -13.19
N GLY A 175 14.42 -0.03 -14.11
CA GLY A 175 15.17 1.14 -14.54
C GLY A 175 15.40 2.14 -13.41
N PHE A 176 14.36 2.48 -12.65
CA PHE A 176 14.47 3.35 -11.47
C PHE A 176 15.36 2.73 -10.38
N SER A 177 15.16 1.44 -10.08
CA SER A 177 15.98 0.70 -9.11
C SER A 177 17.47 0.79 -9.46
N LEU A 178 17.81 0.49 -10.72
CA LEU A 178 19.18 0.57 -11.21
C LEU A 178 19.75 2.01 -11.12
N SER A 179 18.97 2.99 -11.52
CA SER A 179 19.39 4.41 -11.54
C SER A 179 19.66 4.93 -10.13
N ILE A 180 18.77 4.64 -9.18
CA ILE A 180 18.94 5.06 -7.77
C ILE A 180 20.15 4.34 -7.14
N CYS A 181 20.27 3.03 -7.36
CA CYS A 181 21.42 2.27 -6.84
C CYS A 181 22.75 2.80 -7.40
N LYS A 182 22.79 3.12 -8.71
CA LYS A 182 23.97 3.72 -9.34
C LYS A 182 24.28 5.10 -8.77
N ALA A 183 23.28 5.95 -8.59
CA ALA A 183 23.45 7.28 -7.99
C ALA A 183 24.01 7.20 -6.57
N ILE A 184 23.47 6.30 -5.73
CA ILE A 184 23.98 6.09 -4.37
C ILE A 184 25.45 5.66 -4.38
N LYS A 185 25.88 4.80 -5.32
CA LYS A 185 27.25 4.25 -5.35
C LYS A 185 28.26 5.16 -6.03
N GLU A 186 27.85 5.94 -7.00
CA GLU A 186 28.77 6.70 -7.86
C GLU A 186 28.77 8.21 -7.59
N VAL A 187 27.75 8.72 -6.86
CA VAL A 187 27.64 10.15 -6.55
C VAL A 187 27.86 10.38 -5.06
N PRO A 188 29.04 10.80 -4.62
CA PRO A 188 29.31 11.07 -3.21
C PRO A 188 28.32 12.08 -2.62
N GLY A 189 27.73 11.76 -1.47
CA GLY A 189 26.76 12.61 -0.79
C GLY A 189 25.33 12.54 -1.35
N PHE A 190 25.05 11.67 -2.33
CA PHE A 190 23.70 11.54 -2.91
C PHE A 190 22.63 11.26 -1.85
N ALA A 191 22.83 10.22 -1.06
CA ALA A 191 21.86 9.83 -0.01
C ALA A 191 21.75 10.88 1.11
N ALA A 192 22.83 11.60 1.41
CA ALA A 192 22.83 12.68 2.39
C ALA A 192 22.26 14.00 1.85
N GLY A 193 21.98 14.09 0.54
CA GLY A 193 21.52 15.33 -0.10
C GLY A 193 22.58 16.44 -0.12
N THR A 194 23.88 16.10 -0.01
CA THR A 194 25.00 17.06 0.04
C THR A 194 25.81 17.14 -1.24
N PHE A 195 25.40 16.40 -2.29
CA PHE A 195 26.06 16.45 -3.61
C PHE A 195 25.75 17.76 -4.35
N ASP A 196 26.61 18.15 -5.29
CA ASP A 196 26.38 19.27 -6.19
C ASP A 196 25.66 18.77 -7.46
N PRO A 197 24.32 19.03 -7.62
CA PRO A 197 23.56 18.58 -8.77
C PRO A 197 24.12 19.11 -10.09
N ASP A 198 24.55 20.38 -10.13
CA ASP A 198 25.06 21.00 -11.35
C ASP A 198 26.38 20.38 -11.79
N ALA A 199 27.27 20.06 -10.85
CA ALA A 199 28.52 19.37 -11.14
C ALA A 199 28.24 17.95 -11.68
N VAL A 200 27.30 17.22 -11.09
CA VAL A 200 26.92 15.88 -11.55
C VAL A 200 26.31 15.94 -12.94
N PHE A 201 25.38 16.87 -13.21
CA PHE A 201 24.77 17.01 -14.53
C PHE A 201 25.79 17.42 -15.60
N ARG A 202 26.70 18.34 -15.29
CA ARG A 202 27.80 18.70 -16.22
C ARG A 202 28.68 17.51 -16.58
N ALA A 203 29.01 16.67 -15.59
CA ALA A 203 29.78 15.45 -15.82
C ALA A 203 29.02 14.44 -16.71
N LEU A 204 27.71 14.27 -16.50
CA LEU A 204 26.89 13.36 -17.29
C LEU A 204 26.71 13.82 -18.75
N VAL A 205 26.63 15.13 -19.03
CA VAL A 205 26.44 15.65 -20.40
C VAL A 205 27.75 16.01 -21.09
N GLY A 206 28.91 15.77 -20.47
CA GLY A 206 30.23 15.96 -21.08
C GLY A 206 30.63 17.42 -21.32
N LYS A 207 30.14 18.36 -20.50
CA LYS A 207 30.47 19.78 -20.54
C LYS A 207 31.24 20.24 -19.33
#